data_807893b453c461577f9853d17e27f6a6
#
_entry.id   807893b453c461577f9853d17e27f6a6
#
_cell.length_a   1.000
_cell.length_b   1.000
_cell.length_c   1.000
_cell.angle_alpha   90.00
_cell.angle_beta   90.00
_cell.angle_gamma   90.00
#
_symmetry.space_group_name_H-M   'P 1'
#
loop_
_entity.id
_entity.type
_entity.pdbx_description
1 polymer ?
#
loop_
_entity_poly.entity_id
_entity_poly.type
_entity_poly.pdbx_seq_one_letter_code
_entity_poly.pdbx_strand_id
1 'polypeptide(L)'
;MQTTIMIIDDDIAIHKTLEVLIRNNNLGTVVSVLDTGEDAVDEILFYRPNLVLIDLLLPKMDGITIMEQARQRGYSGKFIMISQVEDDSMVGRAYECGVEFYIGKPINAIEAVTVIRNVTSQIRLEQSLAQIQSAVSILDPHFISAHSEPQPSPNEKITAIFSDIGILGAVGSEELRRLLLKLCARGSTNFDLSALYDELLEEDNKSGVAPRKALEQRVRRTIQKALSTLAELGCDDYSNSIFNDYSTLLFEFSHGRQEMRHIRDPRAEPGKINTKKFFAGMLARL
;
A
#
# COMPACT_ATOMS: atom_id res chain seq x y z
N MET A 1 -3.45 -12.52 19.33
CA MET A 1 -4.38 -11.39 19.61
C MET A 1 -5.22 -11.12 18.37
N GLN A 2 -6.49 -10.72 18.52
CA GLN A 2 -7.35 -10.36 17.39
C GLN A 2 -7.10 -8.90 17.04
N THR A 3 -6.98 -8.57 15.75
CA THR A 3 -6.74 -7.20 15.27
C THR A 3 -7.94 -6.32 15.60
N THR A 4 -7.72 -5.18 16.24
CA THR A 4 -8.77 -4.18 16.54
C THR A 4 -8.91 -3.18 15.40
N ILE A 5 -10.15 -2.90 15.00
CA ILE A 5 -10.47 -2.05 13.85
C ILE A 5 -11.42 -0.95 14.30
N MET A 6 -11.17 0.28 13.85
CA MET A 6 -12.09 1.42 13.99
C MET A 6 -12.61 1.82 12.62
N ILE A 7 -13.87 2.24 12.53
CA ILE A 7 -14.51 2.72 11.30
C ILE A 7 -14.92 4.18 11.51
N ILE A 8 -14.58 5.05 10.56
CA ILE A 8 -14.91 6.47 10.58
C ILE A 8 -15.47 6.85 9.20
N ASP A 9 -16.77 7.03 9.11
CA ASP A 9 -17.50 7.31 7.86
C ASP A 9 -18.83 7.97 8.20
N ASP A 10 -19.30 8.94 7.48
CA ASP A 10 -20.60 9.59 7.76
C ASP A 10 -21.81 8.81 7.22
N ASP A 11 -21.56 7.78 6.38
CA ASP A 11 -22.60 6.92 5.84
C ASP A 11 -22.83 5.67 6.69
N ILE A 12 -23.98 5.61 7.38
CA ILE A 12 -24.39 4.46 8.20
C ILE A 12 -24.48 3.16 7.38
N ALA A 13 -24.76 3.23 6.07
CA ALA A 13 -24.80 2.05 5.20
C ALA A 13 -23.39 1.47 5.01
N ILE A 14 -22.38 2.31 4.93
CA ILE A 14 -20.98 1.91 4.87
C ILE A 14 -20.56 1.25 6.18
N HIS A 15 -20.92 1.82 7.34
CA HIS A 15 -20.67 1.21 8.66
C HIS A 15 -21.16 -0.25 8.71
N LYS A 16 -22.44 -0.45 8.42
CA LYS A 16 -23.05 -1.79 8.43
C LYS A 16 -22.40 -2.74 7.44
N THR A 17 -22.07 -2.25 6.27
CA THR A 17 -21.40 -3.04 5.23
C THR A 17 -20.03 -3.52 5.72
N LEU A 18 -19.20 -2.61 6.24
CA LEU A 18 -17.87 -2.93 6.74
C LEU A 18 -17.92 -3.85 7.97
N GLU A 19 -18.82 -3.58 8.94
CA GLU A 19 -19.00 -4.46 10.10
C GLU A 19 -19.37 -5.89 9.71
N VAL A 20 -20.29 -6.04 8.75
CA VAL A 20 -20.70 -7.36 8.22
C VAL A 20 -19.52 -8.05 7.51
N LEU A 21 -18.77 -7.33 6.67
CA LEU A 21 -17.61 -7.88 5.96
C LEU A 21 -16.52 -8.32 6.94
N ILE A 22 -16.19 -7.47 7.93
CA ILE A 22 -15.18 -7.76 8.94
C ILE A 22 -15.57 -8.99 9.76
N ARG A 23 -16.80 -9.05 10.25
CA ARG A 23 -17.31 -10.16 11.06
C ARG A 23 -17.37 -11.47 10.29
N ASN A 24 -17.97 -11.46 9.09
CA ASN A 24 -18.20 -12.69 8.31
C ASN A 24 -16.89 -13.30 7.78
N ASN A 25 -15.84 -12.50 7.63
CA ASN A 25 -14.54 -12.95 7.12
C ASN A 25 -13.47 -13.07 8.22
N ASN A 26 -13.83 -12.91 9.50
CA ASN A 26 -12.91 -12.99 10.66
C ASN A 26 -11.68 -12.08 10.52
N LEU A 27 -11.87 -10.86 10.00
CA LEU A 27 -10.77 -9.94 9.73
C LEU A 27 -10.25 -9.24 11.00
N GLY A 28 -11.11 -9.10 12.01
CA GLY A 28 -10.77 -8.43 13.27
C GLY A 28 -12.01 -8.17 14.12
N THR A 29 -11.84 -7.29 15.13
CA THR A 29 -12.93 -6.83 16.00
C THR A 29 -13.09 -5.32 15.82
N VAL A 30 -14.30 -4.87 15.48
CA VAL A 30 -14.62 -3.43 15.45
C VAL A 30 -14.76 -2.93 16.89
N VAL A 31 -13.94 -1.95 17.27
CA VAL A 31 -13.89 -1.41 18.64
C VAL A 31 -14.61 -0.07 18.79
N SER A 32 -14.75 0.68 17.69
CA SER A 32 -15.51 1.93 17.64
C SER A 32 -15.96 2.22 16.21
N VAL A 33 -17.08 2.93 16.08
CA VAL A 33 -17.63 3.42 14.82
C VAL A 33 -18.01 4.87 15.01
N LEU A 34 -17.54 5.77 14.16
CA LEU A 34 -17.78 7.21 14.21
C LEU A 34 -18.39 7.69 12.90
N ASP A 35 -19.30 8.66 12.99
CA ASP A 35 -19.97 9.29 11.84
C ASP A 35 -19.48 10.73 11.57
N THR A 36 -18.48 11.19 12.32
CA THR A 36 -17.91 12.53 12.19
C THR A 36 -16.42 12.54 12.52
N GLY A 37 -15.69 13.49 11.93
CA GLY A 37 -14.28 13.70 12.22
C GLY A 37 -13.98 14.48 13.50
N GLU A 38 -15.00 15.03 14.22
CA GLU A 38 -14.80 15.99 15.31
C GLU A 38 -13.98 15.40 16.46
N ASP A 39 -14.35 14.21 16.95
CA ASP A 39 -13.69 13.53 18.06
C ASP A 39 -12.77 12.37 17.59
N ALA A 40 -12.61 12.19 16.28
CA ALA A 40 -11.96 11.03 15.71
C ALA A 40 -10.51 10.85 16.18
N VAL A 41 -9.75 11.94 16.30
CA VAL A 41 -8.37 11.89 16.79
C VAL A 41 -8.29 11.41 18.23
N ASP A 42 -9.16 11.93 19.10
CA ASP A 42 -9.17 11.56 20.51
C ASP A 42 -9.64 10.11 20.72
N GLU A 43 -10.63 9.66 19.96
CA GLU A 43 -11.10 8.28 19.91
C GLU A 43 -10.01 7.31 19.41
N ILE A 44 -9.29 7.65 18.34
CA ILE A 44 -8.16 6.87 17.86
C ILE A 44 -7.08 6.72 18.94
N LEU A 45 -6.77 7.80 19.66
CA LEU A 45 -5.76 7.76 20.71
C LEU A 45 -6.23 7.03 21.97
N PHE A 46 -7.52 7.05 22.26
CA PHE A 46 -8.12 6.34 23.38
C PHE A 46 -8.17 4.83 23.14
N TYR A 47 -8.77 4.39 22.03
CA TYR A 47 -8.90 2.96 21.72
C TYR A 47 -7.62 2.33 21.16
N ARG A 48 -6.72 3.13 20.60
CA ARG A 48 -5.49 2.67 19.92
C ARG A 48 -5.74 1.46 19.03
N PRO A 49 -6.69 1.54 18.06
CA PRO A 49 -6.96 0.42 17.17
C PRO A 49 -5.72 0.03 16.37
N ASN A 50 -5.63 -1.21 15.94
CA ASN A 50 -4.54 -1.63 15.06
C ASN A 50 -4.72 -1.09 13.64
N LEU A 51 -5.97 -0.93 13.22
CA LEU A 51 -6.37 -0.48 11.89
C LEU A 51 -7.53 0.52 11.99
N VAL A 52 -7.44 1.62 11.26
CA VAL A 52 -8.54 2.58 11.07
C VAL A 52 -8.99 2.54 9.62
N LEU A 53 -10.27 2.31 9.38
CA LEU A 53 -10.94 2.49 8.10
C LEU A 53 -11.58 3.87 8.13
N ILE A 54 -11.16 4.80 7.25
CA ILE A 54 -11.57 6.20 7.33
C ILE A 54 -12.02 6.74 5.98
N ASP A 55 -13.16 7.46 5.95
CA ASP A 55 -13.50 8.25 4.77
C ASP A 55 -12.60 9.50 4.68
N LEU A 56 -12.29 9.87 3.45
CA LEU A 56 -11.60 11.13 3.14
C LEU A 56 -12.50 12.34 3.42
N LEU A 57 -13.76 12.27 3.00
CA LEU A 57 -14.70 13.37 3.06
C LEU A 57 -15.64 13.23 4.27
N LEU A 58 -15.16 13.60 5.44
CA LEU A 58 -15.95 13.59 6.67
C LEU A 58 -16.44 15.00 7.02
N PRO A 59 -17.60 15.12 7.67
CA PRO A 59 -18.03 16.39 8.25
C PRO A 59 -17.02 16.92 9.28
N LYS A 60 -16.81 18.23 9.27
CA LYS A 60 -15.96 19.02 10.19
C LYS A 60 -14.45 18.85 10.01
N MET A 61 -13.94 17.64 9.82
CA MET A 61 -12.51 17.39 9.61
C MET A 61 -12.32 16.25 8.63
N ASP A 62 -11.52 16.47 7.56
CA ASP A 62 -11.25 15.46 6.54
C ASP A 62 -10.33 14.34 7.05
N GLY A 63 -10.40 13.17 6.40
CA GLY A 63 -9.69 11.99 6.81
C GLY A 63 -8.15 12.14 6.82
N ILE A 64 -7.59 12.94 5.91
CA ILE A 64 -6.14 13.19 5.86
C ILE A 64 -5.71 14.00 7.09
N THR A 65 -6.45 15.06 7.41
CA THR A 65 -6.19 15.89 8.59
C THR A 65 -6.27 15.09 9.89
N ILE A 66 -7.28 14.20 10.02
CA ILE A 66 -7.41 13.30 11.18
C ILE A 66 -6.17 12.42 11.30
N MET A 67 -5.75 11.83 10.19
CA MET A 67 -4.60 10.94 10.13
C MET A 67 -3.31 11.64 10.53
N GLU A 68 -3.05 12.85 9.98
CA GLU A 68 -1.88 13.67 10.29
C GLU A 68 -1.83 14.02 11.78
N GLN A 69 -2.96 14.47 12.35
CA GLN A 69 -3.05 14.81 13.78
C GLN A 69 -2.87 13.57 14.68
N ALA A 70 -3.45 12.44 14.33
CA ALA A 70 -3.27 11.21 15.08
C ALA A 70 -1.78 10.77 15.06
N ARG A 71 -1.11 10.85 13.90
CA ARG A 71 0.33 10.58 13.77
C ARG A 71 1.17 11.52 14.62
N GLN A 72 0.93 12.83 14.57
CA GLN A 72 1.64 13.84 15.38
C GLN A 72 1.49 13.58 16.87
N ARG A 73 0.35 13.03 17.31
CA ARG A 73 0.07 12.67 18.71
C ARG A 73 0.51 11.24 19.08
N GLY A 74 1.30 10.56 18.20
CA GLY A 74 1.95 9.29 18.50
C GLY A 74 1.10 8.04 18.24
N TYR A 75 0.10 8.12 17.37
CA TYR A 75 -0.59 6.92 16.88
C TYR A 75 0.22 6.22 15.79
N SER A 76 0.49 4.93 15.99
CA SER A 76 1.31 4.09 15.11
C SER A 76 0.55 3.01 14.35
N GLY A 77 -0.77 2.89 14.56
CA GLY A 77 -1.60 1.91 13.84
C GLY A 77 -1.73 2.23 12.35
N LYS A 78 -2.32 1.32 11.59
CA LYS A 78 -2.46 1.44 10.13
C LYS A 78 -3.75 2.18 9.75
N PHE A 79 -3.75 2.81 8.56
CA PHE A 79 -4.92 3.45 7.99
C PHE A 79 -5.25 2.86 6.62
N ILE A 80 -6.53 2.60 6.37
CA ILE A 80 -7.10 2.36 5.05
C ILE A 80 -8.10 3.47 4.79
N MET A 81 -7.95 4.19 3.68
CA MET A 81 -8.89 5.22 3.28
C MET A 81 -9.96 4.65 2.38
N ILE A 82 -11.23 5.04 2.60
CA ILE A 82 -12.39 4.57 1.82
C ILE A 82 -13.13 5.81 1.33
N SER A 83 -13.15 6.11 0.03
CA SER A 83 -13.77 7.35 -0.44
C SER A 83 -14.30 7.28 -1.87
N GLN A 84 -15.18 8.23 -2.23
CA GLN A 84 -15.66 8.42 -3.60
C GLN A 84 -14.72 9.26 -4.46
N VAL A 85 -13.70 9.86 -3.87
CA VAL A 85 -12.77 10.76 -4.58
C VAL A 85 -11.87 9.94 -5.49
N GLU A 86 -11.92 10.25 -6.80
CA GLU A 86 -11.07 9.62 -7.84
C GLU A 86 -9.94 10.56 -8.30
N ASP A 87 -9.79 11.73 -7.66
CA ASP A 87 -8.76 12.71 -8.01
C ASP A 87 -7.37 12.18 -7.63
N ASP A 88 -6.53 11.95 -8.63
CA ASP A 88 -5.17 11.41 -8.48
C ASP A 88 -4.31 12.24 -7.50
N SER A 89 -4.56 13.55 -7.39
CA SER A 89 -3.81 14.42 -6.49
C SER A 89 -4.17 14.18 -5.03
N MET A 90 -5.45 13.98 -4.72
CA MET A 90 -5.92 13.70 -3.36
C MET A 90 -5.56 12.28 -2.92
N VAL A 91 -5.69 11.31 -3.83
CA VAL A 91 -5.24 9.93 -3.58
C VAL A 91 -3.72 9.91 -3.34
N GLY A 92 -2.95 10.67 -4.13
CA GLY A 92 -1.51 10.83 -3.94
C GLY A 92 -1.16 11.39 -2.55
N ARG A 93 -1.86 12.46 -2.11
CA ARG A 93 -1.69 13.03 -0.76
C ARG A 93 -2.00 12.02 0.35
N ALA A 94 -3.06 11.22 0.21
CA ALA A 94 -3.40 10.20 1.19
C ALA A 94 -2.24 9.21 1.38
N TYR A 95 -1.62 8.75 0.29
CA TYR A 95 -0.43 7.88 0.37
C TYR A 95 0.80 8.60 0.94
N GLU A 96 1.02 9.88 0.61
CA GLU A 96 2.09 10.70 1.20
C GLU A 96 1.93 10.83 2.72
N CYS A 97 0.69 10.86 3.22
CA CYS A 97 0.39 10.88 4.66
C CYS A 97 0.44 9.51 5.34
N GLY A 98 0.77 8.43 4.62
CA GLY A 98 0.96 7.10 5.18
C GLY A 98 -0.30 6.25 5.27
N VAL A 99 -1.24 6.41 4.33
CA VAL A 99 -2.33 5.45 4.09
C VAL A 99 -1.73 4.17 3.51
N GLU A 100 -2.07 3.03 4.09
CA GLU A 100 -1.63 1.72 3.55
C GLU A 100 -2.34 1.41 2.22
N PHE A 101 -3.66 1.65 2.18
CA PHE A 101 -4.48 1.40 1.00
C PHE A 101 -5.60 2.44 0.86
N TYR A 102 -6.03 2.63 -0.39
CA TYR A 102 -7.19 3.42 -0.75
C TYR A 102 -8.22 2.52 -1.43
N ILE A 103 -9.45 2.50 -0.91
CA ILE A 103 -10.60 1.74 -1.45
C ILE A 103 -11.61 2.74 -2.00
N GLY A 104 -11.98 2.59 -3.28
CA GLY A 104 -13.02 3.43 -3.91
C GLY A 104 -14.44 3.04 -3.47
N LYS A 105 -15.30 4.03 -3.22
CA LYS A 105 -16.75 3.82 -3.11
C LYS A 105 -17.38 3.84 -4.52
N PRO A 106 -18.35 2.95 -4.84
CA PRO A 106 -19.02 2.01 -3.94
C PRO A 106 -18.13 0.81 -3.56
N ILE A 107 -18.22 0.40 -2.28
CA ILE A 107 -17.37 -0.67 -1.75
C ILE A 107 -17.60 -1.97 -2.49
N ASN A 108 -16.54 -2.50 -3.10
CA ASN A 108 -16.54 -3.87 -3.60
C ASN A 108 -16.18 -4.82 -2.45
N ALA A 109 -17.07 -5.74 -2.11
CA ALA A 109 -16.87 -6.65 -0.99
C ALA A 109 -15.60 -7.51 -1.11
N ILE A 110 -15.25 -7.97 -2.32
CA ILE A 110 -14.05 -8.79 -2.56
C ILE A 110 -12.79 -7.95 -2.33
N GLU A 111 -12.77 -6.74 -2.87
CA GLU A 111 -11.66 -5.79 -2.70
C GLU A 111 -11.46 -5.45 -1.22
N ALA A 112 -12.51 -4.99 -0.55
CA ALA A 112 -12.45 -4.59 0.85
C ALA A 112 -11.96 -5.74 1.76
N VAL A 113 -12.50 -6.94 1.58
CA VAL A 113 -12.09 -8.13 2.33
C VAL A 113 -10.62 -8.46 2.05
N THR A 114 -10.17 -8.40 0.81
CA THR A 114 -8.79 -8.71 0.43
C THR A 114 -7.82 -7.71 1.03
N VAL A 115 -8.10 -6.40 0.86
CA VAL A 115 -7.26 -5.32 1.38
C VAL A 115 -7.17 -5.38 2.91
N ILE A 116 -8.32 -5.46 3.60
CA ILE A 116 -8.34 -5.52 5.06
C ILE A 116 -7.62 -6.78 5.57
N ARG A 117 -7.79 -7.93 4.91
CA ARG A 117 -7.09 -9.17 5.26
C ARG A 117 -5.57 -9.03 5.14
N ASN A 118 -5.08 -8.43 4.06
CA ASN A 118 -3.65 -8.23 3.84
C ASN A 118 -3.06 -7.35 4.94
N VAL A 119 -3.68 -6.20 5.21
CA VAL A 119 -3.22 -5.28 6.26
C VAL A 119 -3.29 -5.92 7.65
N THR A 120 -4.38 -6.62 7.98
CA THR A 120 -4.50 -7.29 9.28
C THR A 120 -3.52 -8.45 9.45
N SER A 121 -3.17 -9.15 8.37
CA SER A 121 -2.13 -10.20 8.37
C SER A 121 -0.75 -9.61 8.59
N GLN A 122 -0.44 -8.49 7.95
CA GLN A 122 0.81 -7.76 8.17
C GLN A 122 0.93 -7.28 9.63
N ILE A 123 -0.13 -6.67 10.18
CA ILE A 123 -0.17 -6.24 11.58
C ILE A 123 0.14 -7.41 12.53
N ARG A 124 -0.48 -8.58 12.30
CA ARG A 124 -0.25 -9.77 13.13
C ARG A 124 1.20 -10.25 13.04
N LEU A 125 1.77 -10.22 11.84
CA LEU A 125 3.18 -10.61 11.63
C LEU A 125 4.11 -9.66 12.39
N GLU A 126 3.92 -8.35 12.25
CA GLU A 126 4.71 -7.33 12.96
C GLU A 126 4.62 -7.51 14.49
N GLN A 127 3.41 -7.75 15.01
CA GLN A 127 3.18 -8.01 16.44
C GLN A 127 3.87 -9.31 16.90
N SER A 128 3.81 -10.38 16.11
CA SER A 128 4.46 -11.66 16.42
C SER A 128 5.98 -11.51 16.45
N LEU A 129 6.56 -10.81 15.49
CA LEU A 129 7.99 -10.51 15.45
C LEU A 129 8.44 -9.69 16.66
N ALA A 130 7.68 -8.67 17.05
CA ALA A 130 7.97 -7.85 18.23
C ALA A 130 7.92 -8.70 19.54
N GLN A 131 6.98 -9.64 19.64
CA GLN A 131 6.89 -10.56 20.77
C GLN A 131 8.09 -11.53 20.82
N ILE A 132 8.51 -12.07 19.67
CA ILE A 132 9.69 -12.94 19.59
C ILE A 132 10.94 -12.16 19.98
N GLN A 133 11.14 -10.95 19.45
CA GLN A 133 12.28 -10.11 19.79
C GLN A 133 12.32 -9.78 21.30
N SER A 134 11.19 -9.45 21.91
CA SER A 134 11.11 -9.19 23.34
C SER A 134 11.38 -10.45 24.20
N ALA A 135 10.91 -11.61 23.75
CA ALA A 135 11.18 -12.88 24.46
C ALA A 135 12.67 -13.29 24.37
N VAL A 136 13.29 -13.10 23.22
CA VAL A 136 14.72 -13.39 23.02
C VAL A 136 15.59 -12.43 23.83
N SER A 137 15.24 -11.15 23.90
CA SER A 137 15.99 -10.15 24.70
C SER A 137 15.96 -10.41 26.21
N ILE A 138 14.93 -11.13 26.71
CA ILE A 138 14.82 -11.55 28.13
C ILE A 138 15.69 -12.77 28.42
N LEU A 139 15.89 -13.66 27.44
CA LEU A 139 16.56 -14.93 27.64
C LEU A 139 18.10 -14.83 27.57
N ASP A 140 18.65 -13.97 26.70
CA ASP A 140 20.11 -13.71 26.62
C ASP A 140 20.41 -12.43 25.84
N PRO A 141 21.00 -11.37 26.47
CA PRO A 141 21.43 -10.18 25.79
C PRO A 141 22.51 -10.39 24.72
N HIS A 142 23.23 -11.50 24.78
CA HIS A 142 24.29 -11.85 23.82
C HIS A 142 23.79 -12.69 22.63
N PHE A 143 22.57 -13.24 22.68
CA PHE A 143 22.03 -14.10 21.63
C PHE A 143 21.69 -13.32 20.35
N ILE A 144 21.39 -12.02 20.48
CA ILE A 144 21.01 -11.14 19.35
C ILE A 144 22.18 -10.92 18.38
N SER A 145 23.43 -11.05 18.87
CA SER A 145 24.61 -10.80 18.01
C SER A 145 25.07 -12.01 17.20
N ALA A 146 24.56 -13.22 17.48
CA ALA A 146 25.11 -14.45 16.92
C ALA A 146 24.22 -15.16 15.89
N HIS A 147 22.92 -14.83 15.79
CA HIS A 147 21.95 -15.57 14.98
C HIS A 147 20.98 -14.66 14.20
N SER A 148 21.37 -13.42 13.87
CA SER A 148 20.71 -12.73 12.78
C SER A 148 21.16 -13.40 11.49
N GLU A 149 20.35 -14.30 10.94
CA GLU A 149 20.44 -14.57 9.51
C GLU A 149 20.47 -13.21 8.80
N PRO A 150 21.40 -13.00 7.84
CA PRO A 150 21.45 -11.73 7.14
C PRO A 150 20.08 -11.50 6.50
N GLN A 151 19.33 -10.51 7.01
CA GLN A 151 18.09 -10.11 6.36
C GLN A 151 18.43 -9.80 4.91
N PRO A 152 17.68 -10.33 3.95
CA PRO A 152 17.99 -10.09 2.54
C PRO A 152 18.08 -8.58 2.31
N SER A 153 19.15 -8.15 1.67
CA SER A 153 19.38 -6.75 1.36
C SER A 153 18.20 -6.18 0.58
N PRO A 154 17.93 -4.86 0.66
CA PRO A 154 16.88 -4.24 -0.14
C PRO A 154 16.98 -4.60 -1.63
N ASN A 155 18.19 -4.75 -2.15
CA ASN A 155 18.41 -5.16 -3.54
C ASN A 155 17.96 -6.60 -3.82
N GLU A 156 18.19 -7.54 -2.91
CA GLU A 156 17.73 -8.92 -3.03
C GLU A 156 16.22 -9.01 -2.96
N LYS A 157 15.58 -8.25 -2.05
CA LYS A 157 14.12 -8.16 -1.96
C LYS A 157 13.50 -7.58 -3.24
N ILE A 158 14.05 -6.49 -3.78
CA ILE A 158 13.61 -5.90 -5.06
C ILE A 158 13.73 -6.93 -6.17
N THR A 159 14.83 -7.69 -6.22
CA THR A 159 15.05 -8.70 -7.23
C THR A 159 14.01 -9.82 -7.16
N ALA A 160 13.68 -10.29 -5.97
CA ALA A 160 12.65 -11.30 -5.75
C ALA A 160 11.28 -10.79 -6.21
N ILE A 161 10.88 -9.58 -5.79
CA ILE A 161 9.61 -8.98 -6.20
C ILE A 161 9.55 -8.79 -7.72
N PHE A 162 10.62 -8.28 -8.35
CA PHE A 162 10.67 -8.10 -9.82
C PHE A 162 10.55 -9.42 -10.57
N SER A 163 11.08 -10.52 -10.02
CA SER A 163 10.89 -11.86 -10.55
C SER A 163 9.42 -12.28 -10.45
N ASP A 164 8.79 -12.12 -9.29
CA ASP A 164 7.41 -12.51 -9.04
C ASP A 164 6.43 -11.78 -9.97
N ILE A 165 6.59 -10.46 -10.14
CA ILE A 165 5.72 -9.64 -10.99
C ILE A 165 6.17 -9.59 -12.47
N GLY A 166 7.17 -10.40 -12.86
CA GLY A 166 7.57 -10.62 -14.25
C GLY A 166 8.28 -9.45 -14.94
N ILE A 167 8.95 -8.57 -14.18
CA ILE A 167 9.63 -7.39 -14.77
C ILE A 167 11.16 -7.42 -14.66
N LEU A 168 11.76 -8.49 -14.15
CA LEU A 168 13.20 -8.57 -13.88
C LEU A 168 14.07 -8.23 -15.09
N GLY A 169 13.63 -8.56 -16.30
CA GLY A 169 14.33 -8.27 -17.55
C GLY A 169 13.69 -7.17 -18.41
N ALA A 170 12.80 -6.36 -17.88
CA ALA A 170 12.14 -5.29 -18.62
C ALA A 170 13.10 -4.10 -18.87
N VAL A 171 12.87 -3.34 -19.95
CA VAL A 171 13.78 -2.27 -20.42
C VAL A 171 14.04 -1.17 -19.38
N GLY A 172 13.09 -0.91 -18.46
CA GLY A 172 13.22 0.09 -17.39
C GLY A 172 13.40 -0.50 -15.99
N SER A 173 13.66 -1.82 -15.88
CA SER A 173 13.76 -2.48 -14.56
C SER A 173 14.99 -2.03 -13.78
N GLU A 174 16.11 -1.74 -14.44
CA GLU A 174 17.31 -1.27 -13.77
C GLU A 174 17.16 0.15 -13.25
N GLU A 175 16.56 1.05 -14.02
CA GLU A 175 16.23 2.40 -13.57
C GLU A 175 15.23 2.36 -12.41
N LEU A 176 14.19 1.54 -12.50
CA LEU A 176 13.21 1.36 -11.43
C LEU A 176 13.88 0.82 -10.16
N ARG A 177 14.80 -0.14 -10.27
CA ARG A 177 15.59 -0.68 -9.15
C ARG A 177 16.42 0.43 -8.48
N ARG A 178 17.15 1.21 -9.24
CA ARG A 178 17.98 2.30 -8.71
C ARG A 178 17.13 3.35 -7.98
N LEU A 179 15.96 3.70 -8.53
CA LEU A 179 15.03 4.62 -7.88
C LEU A 179 14.51 4.06 -6.54
N LEU A 180 14.13 2.78 -6.49
CA LEU A 180 13.68 2.12 -5.26
C LEU A 180 14.79 2.03 -4.22
N LEU A 181 16.02 1.70 -4.60
CA LEU A 181 17.15 1.67 -3.68
C LEU A 181 17.46 3.05 -3.07
N LYS A 182 17.35 4.13 -3.88
CA LYS A 182 17.49 5.50 -3.37
C LYS A 182 16.41 5.84 -2.33
N LEU A 183 15.17 5.45 -2.59
CA LEU A 183 14.07 5.67 -1.66
C LEU A 183 14.25 4.87 -0.36
N CYS A 184 14.68 3.61 -0.44
CA CYS A 184 15.00 2.80 0.74
C CYS A 184 16.10 3.44 1.58
N ALA A 185 17.15 3.97 0.95
CA ALA A 185 18.25 4.62 1.65
C ALA A 185 17.83 5.92 2.37
N ARG A 186 16.79 6.60 1.88
CA ARG A 186 16.24 7.81 2.53
C ARG A 186 15.34 7.52 3.72
N GLY A 187 14.81 6.30 3.83
CA GLY A 187 13.87 5.90 4.88
C GLY A 187 12.58 6.74 4.93
N SER A 188 12.25 7.45 3.85
CA SER A 188 11.09 8.34 3.77
C SER A 188 10.06 7.77 2.80
N THR A 189 8.81 7.73 3.25
CA THR A 189 7.67 7.38 2.42
C THR A 189 7.14 8.57 1.62
N ASN A 190 7.57 9.79 1.97
CA ASN A 190 7.24 11.00 1.23
C ASN A 190 8.33 11.30 0.20
N PHE A 191 8.00 11.22 -1.09
CA PHE A 191 8.95 11.42 -2.18
C PHE A 191 8.31 12.14 -3.38
N ASP A 192 9.12 13.01 -3.99
CA ASP A 192 8.81 13.59 -5.29
C ASP A 192 9.49 12.78 -6.41
N LEU A 193 8.67 12.11 -7.21
CA LEU A 193 9.16 11.32 -8.35
C LEU A 193 9.91 12.19 -9.35
N SER A 194 9.52 13.46 -9.52
CA SER A 194 10.18 14.42 -10.38
C SER A 194 11.62 14.63 -9.98
N ALA A 195 11.84 14.97 -8.72
CA ALA A 195 13.17 15.17 -8.16
C ALA A 195 14.02 13.90 -8.23
N LEU A 196 13.39 12.74 -8.01
CA LEU A 196 14.07 11.45 -8.06
C LEU A 196 14.58 11.10 -9.46
N TYR A 197 13.79 11.40 -10.49
CA TYR A 197 14.21 11.21 -11.88
C TYR A 197 15.36 12.15 -12.27
N ASP A 198 15.29 13.42 -11.83
CA ASP A 198 16.34 14.39 -12.11
C ASP A 198 17.66 13.99 -11.46
N GLU A 199 17.66 13.55 -10.21
CA GLU A 199 18.84 13.02 -9.52
C GLU A 199 19.46 11.78 -10.21
N LEU A 200 18.63 10.86 -10.70
CA LEU A 200 19.12 9.68 -11.40
C LEU A 200 19.80 10.07 -12.72
N LEU A 201 19.27 11.07 -13.40
CA LEU A 201 19.84 11.58 -14.65
C LEU A 201 21.12 12.39 -14.44
N GLU A 202 21.22 13.13 -13.34
CA GLU A 202 22.45 13.84 -12.95
C GLU A 202 23.61 12.85 -12.69
N GLU A 203 23.33 11.74 -12.00
CA GLU A 203 24.32 10.67 -11.80
C GLU A 203 24.81 10.07 -13.11
N ASP A 204 23.91 9.91 -14.10
CA ASP A 204 24.24 9.39 -15.41
C ASP A 204 24.84 10.44 -16.38
N ASN A 205 25.06 11.68 -15.93
CA ASN A 205 25.48 12.83 -16.75
C ASN A 205 24.52 13.09 -17.95
N LYS A 206 23.23 12.87 -17.77
CA LYS A 206 22.19 12.99 -18.80
C LYS A 206 21.10 13.98 -18.38
N SER A 207 21.45 15.22 -18.14
CA SER A 207 20.48 16.24 -17.73
C SER A 207 19.64 16.77 -18.89
N GLY A 208 18.36 17.09 -18.64
CA GLY A 208 17.48 17.74 -19.60
C GLY A 208 16.08 17.11 -19.72
N VAL A 209 15.16 17.86 -20.34
CA VAL A 209 13.73 17.48 -20.47
C VAL A 209 13.52 16.21 -21.29
N ALA A 210 14.28 16.02 -22.38
CA ALA A 210 14.13 14.87 -23.26
C ALA A 210 14.60 13.56 -22.60
N PRO A 211 15.79 13.49 -21.96
CA PRO A 211 16.21 12.31 -21.20
C PRO A 211 15.25 11.96 -20.06
N ARG A 212 14.69 12.96 -19.36
CA ARG A 212 13.73 12.76 -18.29
C ARG A 212 12.44 12.11 -18.77
N LYS A 213 11.81 12.65 -19.83
CA LYS A 213 10.60 12.03 -20.42
C LYS A 213 10.85 10.60 -20.89
N ALA A 214 12.04 10.33 -21.46
CA ALA A 214 12.41 8.99 -21.89
C ALA A 214 12.56 8.02 -20.69
N LEU A 215 13.13 8.47 -19.58
CA LEU A 215 13.26 7.71 -18.35
C LEU A 215 11.88 7.40 -17.74
N GLU A 216 11.04 8.43 -17.58
CA GLU A 216 9.65 8.29 -17.10
C GLU A 216 8.87 7.26 -17.94
N GLN A 217 8.99 7.34 -19.26
CA GLN A 217 8.30 6.39 -20.14
C GLN A 217 8.82 4.96 -20.01
N ARG A 218 10.13 4.75 -19.81
CA ARG A 218 10.68 3.41 -19.60
C ARG A 218 10.17 2.83 -18.28
N VAL A 219 10.24 3.58 -17.20
CA VAL A 219 9.73 3.18 -15.89
C VAL A 219 8.22 2.90 -15.98
N ARG A 220 7.45 3.78 -16.62
CA ARG A 220 6.01 3.60 -16.80
C ARG A 220 5.66 2.33 -17.58
N ARG A 221 6.38 2.05 -18.66
CA ARG A 221 6.20 0.80 -19.45
C ARG A 221 6.51 -0.44 -18.62
N THR A 222 7.53 -0.38 -17.78
CA THR A 222 7.89 -1.49 -16.88
C THR A 222 6.79 -1.74 -15.86
N ILE A 223 6.23 -0.68 -15.27
CA ILE A 223 5.11 -0.78 -14.33
C ILE A 223 3.85 -1.31 -15.04
N GLN A 224 3.56 -0.85 -16.28
CA GLN A 224 2.45 -1.38 -17.08
C GLN A 224 2.62 -2.88 -17.34
N LYS A 225 3.84 -3.33 -17.64
CA LYS A 225 4.12 -4.75 -17.82
C LYS A 225 3.85 -5.56 -16.55
N ALA A 226 4.21 -5.02 -15.37
CA ALA A 226 3.88 -5.66 -14.09
C ALA A 226 2.36 -5.81 -13.90
N LEU A 227 1.58 -4.76 -14.24
CA LEU A 227 0.11 -4.82 -14.19
C LEU A 227 -0.43 -5.92 -15.11
N SER A 228 0.04 -5.98 -16.35
CA SER A 228 -0.41 -7.00 -17.32
C SER A 228 -0.04 -8.41 -16.85
N THR A 229 1.18 -8.65 -16.37
CA THR A 229 1.59 -9.96 -15.84
C THR A 229 0.74 -10.39 -14.66
N LEU A 230 0.48 -9.50 -13.69
CA LEU A 230 -0.39 -9.81 -12.56
C LEU A 230 -1.84 -10.06 -13.01
N ALA A 231 -2.34 -9.27 -13.95
CA ALA A 231 -3.68 -9.47 -14.50
C ALA A 231 -3.81 -10.80 -15.25
N GLU A 232 -2.78 -11.26 -15.98
CA GLU A 232 -2.71 -12.58 -16.60
C GLU A 232 -2.81 -13.69 -15.54
N LEU A 233 -1.99 -13.62 -14.47
CA LEU A 233 -2.04 -14.58 -13.36
C LEU A 233 -3.42 -14.62 -12.71
N GLY A 234 -4.07 -13.47 -12.52
CA GLY A 234 -5.42 -13.39 -11.98
C GLY A 234 -6.52 -13.85 -12.95
N CYS A 235 -6.28 -13.81 -14.27
CA CYS A 235 -7.18 -14.38 -15.27
C CYS A 235 -7.13 -15.91 -15.28
N ASP A 236 -5.94 -16.49 -15.07
CA ASP A 236 -5.70 -17.93 -15.07
C ASP A 236 -6.18 -18.55 -13.75
N ASP A 237 -5.82 -17.96 -12.62
CA ASP A 237 -6.24 -18.38 -11.29
C ASP A 237 -6.35 -17.17 -10.35
N TYR A 238 -7.58 -16.81 -10.00
CA TYR A 238 -7.86 -15.70 -9.09
C TYR A 238 -7.37 -15.94 -7.65
N SER A 239 -7.10 -17.19 -7.28
CA SER A 239 -6.50 -17.58 -5.98
C SER A 239 -4.97 -17.63 -6.01
N ASN A 240 -4.32 -17.29 -7.13
CA ASN A 240 -2.87 -17.25 -7.24
C ASN A 240 -2.26 -16.34 -6.15
N SER A 241 -1.27 -16.84 -5.41
CA SER A 241 -0.66 -16.14 -4.29
C SER A 241 0.04 -14.86 -4.72
N ILE A 242 0.78 -14.87 -5.83
CA ILE A 242 1.48 -13.69 -6.37
C ILE A 242 0.47 -12.61 -6.78
N PHE A 243 -0.61 -13.01 -7.46
CA PHE A 243 -1.68 -12.08 -7.80
C PHE A 243 -2.28 -11.44 -6.56
N ASN A 244 -2.61 -12.24 -5.54
CA ASN A 244 -3.22 -11.73 -4.30
C ASN A 244 -2.26 -10.85 -3.50
N ASP A 245 -0.97 -11.18 -3.46
CA ASP A 245 0.04 -10.45 -2.69
C ASP A 245 0.39 -9.10 -3.31
N TYR A 246 0.39 -8.99 -4.64
CA TYR A 246 0.91 -7.80 -5.33
C TYR A 246 -0.14 -6.97 -6.06
N SER A 247 -1.27 -7.56 -6.51
CA SER A 247 -2.22 -6.83 -7.37
C SER A 247 -2.83 -5.60 -6.70
N THR A 248 -3.28 -5.74 -5.44
CA THR A 248 -3.88 -4.65 -4.67
C THR A 248 -2.84 -3.77 -3.98
N LEU A 249 -1.65 -4.31 -3.69
CA LEU A 249 -0.54 -3.59 -3.12
C LEU A 249 0.06 -2.58 -4.10
N LEU A 250 0.28 -3.00 -5.33
CA LEU A 250 0.98 -2.20 -6.34
C LEU A 250 0.06 -1.40 -7.25
N PHE A 251 -1.21 -1.82 -7.39
CA PHE A 251 -2.17 -1.21 -8.33
C PHE A 251 -3.53 -1.00 -7.67
N GLU A 252 -4.34 -0.13 -8.25
CA GLU A 252 -5.74 -0.02 -7.88
C GLU A 252 -6.52 -1.21 -8.40
N PHE A 253 -7.40 -1.75 -7.57
CA PHE A 253 -8.19 -2.94 -7.91
C PHE A 253 -9.01 -2.75 -9.19
N SER A 254 -9.60 -1.55 -9.37
CA SER A 254 -10.33 -1.17 -10.59
C SER A 254 -9.47 -1.31 -11.83
N HIS A 255 -8.21 -0.84 -11.78
CA HIS A 255 -7.27 -0.90 -12.88
C HIS A 255 -6.80 -2.33 -13.16
N GLY A 256 -6.56 -3.13 -12.12
CA GLY A 256 -6.29 -4.56 -12.27
C GLY A 256 -7.43 -5.30 -12.96
N ARG A 257 -8.68 -5.07 -12.54
CA ARG A 257 -9.87 -5.64 -13.20
C ARG A 257 -10.06 -5.14 -14.63
N GLN A 258 -9.74 -3.88 -14.89
CA GLN A 258 -9.81 -3.32 -16.24
C GLN A 258 -8.79 -3.99 -17.15
N GLU A 259 -7.57 -4.19 -16.69
CA GLU A 259 -6.51 -4.92 -17.43
C GLU A 259 -6.92 -6.37 -17.68
N MET A 260 -7.47 -7.08 -16.68
CA MET A 260 -8.01 -8.44 -16.87
C MET A 260 -9.12 -8.48 -17.93
N ARG A 261 -9.96 -7.45 -18.03
CA ARG A 261 -10.97 -7.35 -19.11
C ARG A 261 -10.29 -7.13 -20.45
N HIS A 262 -9.31 -6.25 -20.52
CA HIS A 262 -8.54 -5.96 -21.74
C HIS A 262 -7.84 -7.21 -22.27
N ILE A 263 -7.25 -8.04 -21.38
CA ILE A 263 -6.65 -9.32 -21.75
C ILE A 263 -7.68 -10.27 -22.38
N ARG A 264 -8.92 -10.32 -21.83
CA ARG A 264 -10.00 -11.15 -22.35
C ARG A 264 -10.67 -10.59 -23.62
N ASP A 265 -10.78 -9.28 -23.70
CA ASP A 265 -11.33 -8.56 -24.85
C ASP A 265 -10.40 -7.35 -25.20
N PRO A 266 -9.58 -7.47 -26.23
CA PRO A 266 -8.67 -6.40 -26.66
C PRO A 266 -9.36 -5.08 -27.08
N ARG A 267 -10.68 -5.07 -27.20
CA ARG A 267 -11.46 -3.85 -27.47
C ARG A 267 -11.78 -3.05 -26.20
N ALA A 268 -11.67 -3.69 -25.02
CA ALA A 268 -11.80 -2.98 -23.77
C ALA A 268 -10.57 -2.07 -23.54
N GLU A 269 -10.77 -0.99 -22.81
CA GLU A 269 -9.64 -0.11 -22.46
C GLU A 269 -8.66 -0.85 -21.52
N PRO A 270 -7.34 -0.67 -21.70
CA PRO A 270 -6.34 -1.22 -20.79
C PRO A 270 -6.41 -0.56 -19.42
N GLY A 271 -5.95 -1.26 -18.40
CA GLY A 271 -5.83 -0.74 -17.04
C GLY A 271 -4.85 0.43 -16.98
N LYS A 272 -5.19 1.44 -16.20
CA LYS A 272 -4.31 2.59 -15.95
C LYS A 272 -3.32 2.27 -14.83
N ILE A 273 -2.18 2.95 -14.83
CA ILE A 273 -1.18 2.80 -13.76
C ILE A 273 -1.04 4.11 -12.99
N ASN A 274 -0.95 3.99 -11.67
CA ASN A 274 -0.52 5.06 -10.78
C ASN A 274 0.91 4.77 -10.31
N THR A 275 1.87 5.53 -10.86
CA THR A 275 3.29 5.33 -10.58
C THR A 275 3.61 5.56 -9.10
N LYS A 276 3.02 6.57 -8.45
CA LYS A 276 3.24 6.84 -7.01
C LYS A 276 2.76 5.67 -6.15
N LYS A 277 1.57 5.12 -6.43
CA LYS A 277 1.04 3.95 -5.72
C LYS A 277 1.96 2.75 -5.88
N PHE A 278 2.45 2.50 -7.08
CA PHE A 278 3.39 1.41 -7.34
C PHE A 278 4.65 1.54 -6.48
N PHE A 279 5.28 2.72 -6.45
CA PHE A 279 6.46 2.97 -5.61
C PHE A 279 6.14 2.82 -4.11
N ALA A 280 5.02 3.35 -3.65
CA ALA A 280 4.59 3.21 -2.26
C ALA A 280 4.36 1.75 -1.87
N GLY A 281 3.69 0.96 -2.73
CA GLY A 281 3.48 -0.47 -2.53
C GLY A 281 4.79 -1.27 -2.51
N MET A 282 5.74 -0.92 -3.39
CA MET A 282 7.09 -1.52 -3.37
C MET A 282 7.82 -1.25 -2.06
N LEU A 283 7.81 0.01 -1.60
CA LEU A 283 8.46 0.40 -0.34
C LEU A 283 7.84 -0.28 0.89
N ALA A 284 6.52 -0.49 0.89
CA ALA A 284 5.84 -1.19 1.98
C ALA A 284 6.24 -2.68 2.07
N ARG A 285 6.80 -3.27 1.01
CA ARG A 285 7.23 -4.67 0.96
C ARG A 285 8.74 -4.86 1.18
N LEU A 286 9.53 -3.79 1.05
CA LEU A 286 10.99 -3.78 1.22
C LEU A 286 11.40 -3.58 2.68
#